data_ace82817676ca695f6b71dc161eb6885
#
_entry.id   ace82817676ca695f6b71dc161eb6885
#
_cell.length_a   1.000
_cell.length_b   1.000
_cell.length_c   1.000
_cell.angle_alpha   90.00
_cell.angle_beta   90.00
_cell.angle_gamma   90.00
#
_symmetry.space_group_name_H-M   'P 1'
#
loop_
_entity.id
_entity.type
_entity.pdbx_description
1 polymer ?
#
loop_
_entity_poly.entity_id
_entity_poly.type
_entity_poly.pdbx_seq_one_letter_code
_entity_poly.pdbx_strand_id
1 'polypeptide(L)'
;MAILASLCDAEGVIEALLVALSLAGKAPPPPSRFLAVDARRHSVKITLIASYDDANGGFNFDGYSRYLMWTVPRGWTVHVVCENRGPLRHSCAVVRSGSTRPAFRGAETPQPFRGLDPGQTARFTFRAGTTGVYRFACLVPGHETARMWDVFKVVRRGKPSVTDLQAR
;
A
#
# COMPACT_ATOMS: atom_id res chain seq x y z
N MET A 1 -51.72 -41.46 17.17
CA MET A 1 -50.27 -41.32 16.97
C MET A 1 -50.09 -40.31 15.85
N ALA A 2 -49.80 -39.05 16.17
CA ALA A 2 -49.53 -37.99 15.20
C ALA A 2 -48.02 -37.70 15.22
N ILE A 3 -47.36 -37.85 14.07
CA ILE A 3 -45.94 -37.56 13.85
C ILE A 3 -45.88 -36.08 13.43
N LEU A 4 -45.40 -35.22 14.31
CA LEU A 4 -45.02 -33.84 13.98
C LEU A 4 -43.68 -33.85 13.28
N ALA A 5 -43.66 -33.59 11.97
CA ALA A 5 -42.44 -33.28 11.23
C ALA A 5 -42.05 -31.83 11.54
N SER A 6 -40.87 -31.67 12.16
CA SER A 6 -40.22 -30.36 12.39
C SER A 6 -39.75 -29.83 11.04
N LEU A 7 -40.34 -28.72 10.59
CA LEU A 7 -39.82 -27.89 9.52
C LEU A 7 -38.63 -27.14 10.10
N CYS A 8 -37.42 -27.58 9.81
CA CYS A 8 -36.18 -26.80 10.04
C CYS A 8 -36.19 -25.57 9.15
N ASP A 9 -36.20 -24.41 9.81
CA ASP A 9 -36.30 -23.08 9.21
C ASP A 9 -35.19 -22.83 8.19
N ALA A 10 -35.52 -22.86 6.92
CA ALA A 10 -34.65 -22.47 5.82
C ALA A 10 -34.33 -20.96 5.85
N GLU A 11 -35.11 -20.17 6.54
CA GLU A 11 -34.95 -18.72 6.63
C GLU A 11 -33.72 -18.29 7.42
N GLY A 12 -33.38 -18.97 8.52
CA GLY A 12 -32.17 -18.67 9.32
C GLY A 12 -30.84 -18.92 8.63
N VAL A 13 -30.82 -19.86 7.68
CA VAL A 13 -29.60 -20.20 6.91
C VAL A 13 -29.33 -19.15 5.84
N ILE A 14 -30.40 -18.55 5.26
CA ILE A 14 -30.26 -17.51 4.22
C ILE A 14 -29.78 -16.20 4.84
N GLU A 15 -30.29 -15.81 6.01
CA GLU A 15 -29.81 -14.61 6.72
C GLU A 15 -28.36 -14.75 7.18
N ALA A 16 -27.96 -15.91 7.70
CA ALA A 16 -26.58 -16.17 8.09
C ALA A 16 -25.62 -16.13 6.89
N LEU A 17 -26.05 -16.58 5.71
CA LEU A 17 -25.26 -16.55 4.49
C LEU A 17 -25.11 -15.12 3.93
N LEU A 18 -26.16 -14.30 4.00
CA LEU A 18 -26.14 -12.89 3.60
C LEU A 18 -25.26 -12.02 4.50
N VAL A 19 -25.25 -12.28 5.81
CA VAL A 19 -24.36 -11.60 6.77
C VAL A 19 -22.91 -12.01 6.55
N ALA A 20 -22.63 -13.27 6.26
CA ALA A 20 -21.27 -13.74 5.96
C ALA A 20 -20.71 -13.14 4.66
N LEU A 21 -21.55 -12.91 3.64
CA LEU A 21 -21.14 -12.28 2.38
C LEU A 21 -20.85 -10.77 2.56
N SER A 22 -21.47 -10.12 3.54
CA SER A 22 -21.28 -8.68 3.84
C SER A 22 -20.00 -8.40 4.62
N LEU A 23 -19.38 -9.42 5.24
CA LEU A 23 -18.13 -9.31 6.00
C LEU A 23 -16.88 -9.61 5.15
N ALA A 24 -17.03 -10.01 3.89
CA ALA A 24 -15.93 -10.13 2.98
C ALA A 24 -15.42 -8.71 2.63
N GLY A 25 -14.34 -8.28 3.28
CA GLY A 25 -13.67 -7.02 3.00
C GLY A 25 -13.45 -6.88 1.49
N LYS A 26 -13.82 -5.72 0.94
CA LYS A 26 -13.66 -5.45 -0.48
C LYS A 26 -12.18 -5.60 -0.86
N ALA A 27 -11.86 -6.50 -1.77
CA ALA A 27 -10.49 -6.69 -2.25
C ALA A 27 -9.88 -5.35 -2.70
N PRO A 28 -8.59 -5.11 -2.43
CA PRO A 28 -7.93 -3.88 -2.87
C PRO A 28 -7.98 -3.78 -4.41
N PRO A 29 -8.03 -2.56 -4.95
CA PRO A 29 -8.01 -2.39 -6.41
C PRO A 29 -6.69 -2.91 -6.98
N PRO A 30 -6.66 -3.30 -8.27
CA PRO A 30 -5.45 -3.82 -8.88
C PRO A 30 -4.28 -2.82 -8.73
N PRO A 31 -3.05 -3.29 -8.45
CA PRO A 31 -1.89 -2.44 -8.19
C PRO A 31 -1.62 -1.39 -9.27
N SER A 32 -1.94 -1.71 -10.52
CA SER A 32 -1.77 -0.79 -11.67
C SER A 32 -2.53 0.54 -11.52
N ARG A 33 -3.59 0.61 -10.71
CA ARG A 33 -4.31 1.87 -10.43
C ARG A 33 -3.47 2.89 -9.68
N PHE A 34 -2.45 2.45 -8.99
CA PHE A 34 -1.59 3.31 -8.17
C PHE A 34 -0.33 3.77 -8.90
N LEU A 35 -0.12 3.32 -10.16
CA LEU A 35 1.04 3.67 -10.99
C LEU A 35 0.62 4.33 -12.30
N ALA A 36 1.04 5.57 -12.51
CA ALA A 36 0.95 6.22 -13.82
C ALA A 36 2.37 6.44 -14.38
N VAL A 37 2.55 6.18 -15.68
CA VAL A 37 3.86 6.21 -16.35
C VAL A 37 3.83 7.25 -17.48
N ASP A 38 4.77 8.18 -17.46
CA ASP A 38 5.09 9.06 -18.58
C ASP A 38 6.48 8.67 -19.15
N ALA A 39 6.45 7.80 -20.16
CA ALA A 39 7.66 7.29 -20.77
C ALA A 39 8.46 8.37 -21.52
N ARG A 40 7.79 9.39 -22.07
CA ARG A 40 8.46 10.50 -22.80
C ARG A 40 9.28 11.37 -21.85
N ARG A 41 8.77 11.60 -20.65
CA ARG A 41 9.46 12.40 -19.61
C ARG A 41 10.33 11.57 -18.69
N HIS A 42 10.41 10.26 -18.90
CA HIS A 42 11.06 9.33 -17.99
C HIS A 42 10.62 9.55 -16.53
N SER A 43 9.31 9.61 -16.33
CA SER A 43 8.74 9.83 -15.00
C SER A 43 7.61 8.88 -14.68
N VAL A 44 7.40 8.64 -13.41
CA VAL A 44 6.26 7.91 -12.87
C VAL A 44 5.58 8.72 -11.79
N LYS A 45 4.26 8.54 -11.65
CA LYS A 45 3.50 8.97 -10.48
C LYS A 45 3.06 7.71 -9.73
N ILE A 46 3.43 7.63 -8.47
CA ILE A 46 3.04 6.56 -7.54
C ILE A 46 2.11 7.17 -6.51
N THR A 47 0.97 6.54 -6.28
CA THR A 47 0.06 6.88 -5.19
C THR A 47 0.20 5.83 -4.11
N LEU A 48 0.47 6.24 -2.88
CA LEU A 48 0.52 5.39 -1.70
C LEU A 48 -0.59 5.85 -0.75
N ILE A 49 -1.57 4.99 -0.52
CA ILE A 49 -2.67 5.25 0.40
C ILE A 49 -2.39 4.46 1.68
N ALA A 50 -1.95 5.17 2.71
CA ALA A 50 -1.71 4.59 4.02
C ALA A 50 -3.04 4.26 4.71
N SER A 51 -3.14 3.07 5.31
CA SER A 51 -4.39 2.55 5.89
C SER A 51 -5.53 2.57 4.89
N TYR A 52 -5.31 1.96 3.73
CA TYR A 52 -6.34 1.85 2.69
C TYR A 52 -7.59 1.12 3.21
N ASP A 53 -7.37 0.09 4.00
CA ASP A 53 -8.38 -0.76 4.65
C ASP A 53 -7.81 -1.36 5.94
N ASP A 54 -8.53 -2.29 6.54
CA ASP A 54 -8.15 -2.96 7.80
C ASP A 54 -7.08 -4.07 7.62
N ALA A 55 -6.60 -4.31 6.41
CA ALA A 55 -5.54 -5.29 6.18
C ALA A 55 -4.33 -4.98 7.05
N ASN A 56 -3.76 -6.02 7.67
CA ASN A 56 -2.66 -5.90 8.63
C ASN A 56 -2.95 -4.90 9.79
N GLY A 57 -4.21 -4.80 10.24
CA GLY A 57 -4.62 -3.88 11.30
C GLY A 57 -4.47 -2.40 10.91
N GLY A 58 -4.62 -2.08 9.64
CA GLY A 58 -4.46 -0.73 9.10
C GLY A 58 -2.99 -0.35 8.77
N PHE A 59 -2.00 -1.19 9.10
CA PHE A 59 -0.60 -0.95 8.76
C PHE A 59 -0.27 -1.43 7.34
N ASN A 60 -0.89 -0.81 6.35
CA ASN A 60 -0.71 -1.16 4.94
C ASN A 60 -0.60 0.08 4.06
N PHE A 61 -0.07 -0.10 2.84
CA PHE A 61 -0.24 0.80 1.73
C PHE A 61 -1.15 0.15 0.70
N ASP A 62 -2.15 0.92 0.20
CA ASP A 62 -3.03 0.52 -0.90
C ASP A 62 -3.83 -0.78 -0.67
N GLY A 63 -3.98 -1.22 0.60
CA GLY A 63 -4.57 -2.52 0.97
C GLY A 63 -3.57 -3.68 0.88
N TYR A 64 -2.32 -3.41 0.56
CA TYR A 64 -1.23 -4.38 0.50
C TYR A 64 -0.21 -4.10 1.62
N SER A 65 0.23 -5.12 2.35
CA SER A 65 1.28 -4.98 3.35
C SER A 65 2.51 -5.72 2.87
N ARG A 66 3.57 -4.98 2.46
CA ARG A 66 4.85 -5.50 1.91
C ARG A 66 4.71 -6.48 0.73
N TYR A 67 3.59 -6.45 0.07
CA TYR A 67 3.29 -7.36 -1.02
C TYR A 67 3.38 -6.72 -2.40
N LEU A 68 3.47 -5.39 -2.47
CA LEU A 68 3.74 -4.72 -3.74
C LEU A 68 5.24 -4.56 -3.97
N MET A 69 5.64 -4.79 -5.21
CA MET A 69 6.96 -4.44 -5.71
C MET A 69 6.84 -3.41 -6.82
N TRP A 70 7.30 -2.21 -6.53
CA TRP A 70 7.40 -1.09 -7.46
C TRP A 70 8.75 -1.15 -8.15
N THR A 71 8.78 -1.23 -9.47
CA THR A 71 10.01 -1.26 -10.26
C THR A 71 10.11 -0.01 -11.10
N VAL A 72 11.23 0.72 -10.99
CA VAL A 72 11.48 1.95 -11.75
C VAL A 72 12.89 1.91 -12.33
N PRO A 73 13.11 2.32 -13.61
CA PRO A 73 14.45 2.40 -14.16
C PRO A 73 15.28 3.51 -13.52
N ARG A 74 16.59 3.30 -13.44
CA ARG A 74 17.52 4.30 -12.93
C ARG A 74 17.47 5.59 -13.75
N GLY A 75 17.51 6.71 -13.03
CA GLY A 75 17.49 8.04 -13.63
C GLY A 75 16.08 8.61 -13.85
N TRP A 76 15.03 7.83 -13.64
CA TRP A 76 13.66 8.30 -13.74
C TRP A 76 13.29 9.19 -12.56
N THR A 77 12.40 10.14 -12.83
CA THR A 77 11.79 10.97 -11.80
C THR A 77 10.57 10.25 -11.24
N VAL A 78 10.48 10.20 -9.92
CA VAL A 78 9.37 9.57 -9.19
C VAL A 78 8.61 10.64 -8.44
N HIS A 79 7.34 10.84 -8.82
CA HIS A 79 6.39 11.69 -8.11
C HIS A 79 5.53 10.81 -7.21
N VAL A 80 5.57 11.06 -5.91
CA VAL A 80 4.78 10.29 -4.94
C VAL A 80 3.68 11.17 -4.38
N VAL A 81 2.48 10.62 -4.33
CA VAL A 81 1.35 11.12 -3.54
C VAL A 81 1.16 10.16 -2.38
N CYS A 82 1.33 10.65 -1.16
CA CYS A 82 1.11 9.92 0.07
C CYS A 82 -0.17 10.43 0.71
N GLU A 83 -1.19 9.60 0.80
CA GLU A 83 -2.50 9.92 1.37
C GLU A 83 -2.71 9.09 2.64
N ASN A 84 -3.02 9.73 3.76
CA ASN A 84 -3.38 9.02 4.99
C ASN A 84 -4.90 8.91 5.10
N ARG A 85 -5.44 7.70 4.97
CA ARG A 85 -6.88 7.40 5.16
C ARG A 85 -7.19 6.77 6.51
N GLY A 86 -6.16 6.41 7.27
CA GLY A 86 -6.34 5.77 8.56
C GLY A 86 -6.61 6.73 9.70
N PRO A 87 -6.99 6.19 10.86
CA PRO A 87 -7.19 6.96 12.09
C PRO A 87 -5.86 7.32 12.79
N LEU A 88 -4.79 6.63 12.46
CA LEU A 88 -3.45 6.89 13.00
C LEU A 88 -2.65 7.79 12.05
N ARG A 89 -1.55 8.36 12.55
CA ARG A 89 -0.61 9.09 11.71
C ARG A 89 0.23 8.13 10.88
N HIS A 90 0.46 8.47 9.63
CA HIS A 90 1.27 7.69 8.70
C HIS A 90 2.19 8.60 7.88
N SER A 91 3.30 8.03 7.42
CA SER A 91 4.22 8.71 6.50
C SER A 91 4.60 7.82 5.33
N CYS A 92 5.19 8.40 4.30
CA CYS A 92 5.75 7.68 3.18
C CYS A 92 7.19 8.14 2.98
N ALA A 93 8.12 7.20 2.94
CA ALA A 93 9.53 7.47 2.65
C ALA A 93 10.13 6.33 1.84
N VAL A 94 11.14 6.64 1.01
CA VAL A 94 11.96 5.61 0.37
C VAL A 94 13.24 5.46 1.16
N VAL A 95 13.42 4.28 1.76
CA VAL A 95 14.57 3.97 2.61
C VAL A 95 15.26 2.67 2.20
N ARG A 96 16.48 2.45 2.67
CA ARG A 96 17.10 1.12 2.67
C ARG A 96 16.50 0.29 3.81
N SER A 97 16.48 -1.02 3.64
CA SER A 97 16.05 -1.93 4.72
C SER A 97 16.85 -1.65 6.00
N GLY A 98 16.14 -1.50 7.12
CA GLY A 98 16.74 -1.20 8.42
C GLY A 98 17.27 0.23 8.59
N SER A 99 16.96 1.14 7.67
CA SER A 99 17.36 2.54 7.75
C SER A 99 16.13 3.44 7.84
N THR A 100 16.25 4.50 8.62
CA THR A 100 15.25 5.57 8.69
C THR A 100 15.64 6.80 7.88
N ARG A 101 16.80 6.78 7.20
CA ARG A 101 17.25 7.87 6.33
C ARG A 101 16.73 7.67 4.91
N PRO A 102 16.21 8.73 4.26
CA PRO A 102 15.76 8.64 2.89
C PRO A 102 16.91 8.20 1.97
N ALA A 103 16.65 7.24 1.10
CA ALA A 103 17.65 6.68 0.18
C ALA A 103 17.99 7.63 -0.98
N PHE A 104 17.12 8.61 -1.25
CA PHE A 104 17.30 9.64 -2.25
C PHE A 104 16.89 11.00 -1.65
N ARG A 105 17.53 12.06 -2.13
CA ARG A 105 17.20 13.42 -1.68
C ARG A 105 15.72 13.73 -1.97
N GLY A 106 14.98 14.14 -0.93
CA GLY A 106 13.56 14.50 -1.03
C GLY A 106 12.61 13.30 -1.16
N ALA A 107 13.06 12.08 -0.88
CA ALA A 107 12.26 10.87 -1.02
C ALA A 107 11.43 10.55 0.24
N GLU A 108 10.81 11.55 0.83
CA GLU A 108 9.99 11.38 2.04
C GLU A 108 8.95 12.49 2.19
N THR A 109 7.89 12.21 2.93
CA THR A 109 6.91 13.21 3.37
C THR A 109 7.53 14.17 4.40
N PRO A 110 7.00 15.39 4.56
CA PRO A 110 7.41 16.28 5.65
C PRO A 110 7.25 15.59 7.02
N GLN A 111 8.21 15.83 7.92
CA GLN A 111 8.20 15.29 9.29
C GLN A 111 7.87 13.78 9.35
N PRO A 112 8.65 12.92 8.69
CA PRO A 112 8.25 11.53 8.45
C PRO A 112 8.10 10.69 9.74
N PHE A 113 8.76 11.07 10.83
CA PHE A 113 8.61 10.41 12.12
C PHE A 113 7.35 10.83 12.88
N ARG A 114 6.83 12.04 12.62
CA ARG A 114 5.53 12.48 13.14
C ARG A 114 4.40 11.91 12.29
N GLY A 115 4.58 11.89 10.98
CA GLY A 115 3.57 11.46 10.01
C GLY A 115 2.51 12.53 9.70
N LEU A 116 1.71 12.23 8.70
CA LEU A 116 0.52 12.97 8.29
C LEU A 116 -0.64 12.64 9.22
N ASP A 117 -1.42 13.62 9.60
CA ASP A 117 -2.66 13.41 10.34
C ASP A 117 -3.70 12.68 9.47
N PRO A 118 -4.75 12.06 10.06
CA PRO A 118 -5.87 11.48 9.33
C PRO A 118 -6.45 12.42 8.28
N GLY A 119 -6.68 11.91 7.06
CA GLY A 119 -7.20 12.68 5.92
C GLY A 119 -6.18 13.58 5.21
N GLN A 120 -4.96 13.71 5.71
CA GLN A 120 -3.96 14.55 5.07
C GLN A 120 -3.29 13.84 3.88
N THR A 121 -2.88 14.65 2.93
CA THR A 121 -2.11 14.24 1.75
C THR A 121 -0.83 15.06 1.64
N ALA A 122 0.29 14.39 1.40
CA ALA A 122 1.56 15.03 1.05
C ALA A 122 2.06 14.55 -0.32
N ARG A 123 2.92 15.35 -0.94
CA ARG A 123 3.57 15.03 -2.20
C ARG A 123 5.06 15.25 -2.08
N PHE A 124 5.82 14.36 -2.67
CA PHE A 124 7.26 14.55 -2.81
C PHE A 124 7.75 14.00 -4.14
N THR A 125 8.93 14.45 -4.53
CA THR A 125 9.53 14.07 -5.81
C THR A 125 11.00 13.79 -5.61
N PHE A 126 11.48 12.69 -6.19
CA PHE A 126 12.89 12.35 -6.17
C PHE A 126 13.34 11.73 -7.50
N ARG A 127 14.65 11.65 -7.70
CA ARG A 127 15.24 10.93 -8.81
C ARG A 127 15.73 9.57 -8.33
N ALA A 128 15.34 8.50 -9.01
CA ALA A 128 15.81 7.14 -8.75
C ALA A 128 17.26 6.96 -9.27
N GLY A 129 18.23 7.56 -8.58
CA GLY A 129 19.61 7.74 -9.08
C GLY A 129 20.47 6.49 -9.02
N THR A 130 20.22 5.58 -8.10
CA THR A 130 21.07 4.41 -7.83
C THR A 130 20.25 3.13 -7.89
N THR A 131 20.74 2.13 -8.63
CA THR A 131 20.12 0.80 -8.69
C THR A 131 20.19 0.10 -7.33
N GLY A 132 19.18 -0.67 -7.02
CA GLY A 132 19.10 -1.40 -5.74
C GLY A 132 17.69 -1.74 -5.35
N VAL A 133 17.58 -2.37 -4.18
CA VAL A 133 16.32 -2.67 -3.52
C VAL A 133 16.16 -1.77 -2.31
N TYR A 134 15.03 -1.13 -2.23
CA TYR A 134 14.62 -0.16 -1.22
C TYR A 134 13.24 -0.54 -0.70
N ARG A 135 12.72 0.24 0.23
CA ARG A 135 11.35 0.15 0.73
C ARG A 135 10.64 1.48 0.58
N PHE A 136 9.39 1.48 0.15
CA PHE A 136 8.44 2.48 0.60
C PHE A 136 8.02 2.10 2.02
N ALA A 137 8.31 2.92 3.00
CA ALA A 137 8.06 2.60 4.40
C ALA A 137 7.37 3.77 5.12
N CYS A 138 6.55 3.44 6.11
CA CYS A 138 6.09 4.39 7.10
C CYS A 138 7.13 4.51 8.22
N LEU A 139 7.64 5.72 8.47
CA LEU A 139 8.68 5.98 9.47
C LEU A 139 8.11 6.43 10.83
N VAL A 140 6.81 6.49 10.99
CA VAL A 140 6.19 6.66 12.31
C VAL A 140 6.66 5.49 13.20
N PRO A 141 7.14 5.75 14.43
CA PRO A 141 7.70 4.70 15.28
C PRO A 141 6.78 3.49 15.43
N GLY A 142 7.35 2.29 15.26
CA GLY A 142 6.61 1.02 15.35
C GLY A 142 5.95 0.55 14.05
N HIS A 143 5.69 1.43 13.08
CA HIS A 143 4.92 1.07 11.86
C HIS A 143 5.71 0.17 10.91
N GLU A 144 7.02 0.40 10.72
CA GLU A 144 7.86 -0.50 9.91
C GLU A 144 7.96 -1.89 10.55
N THR A 145 8.05 -1.96 11.89
CA THR A 145 8.02 -3.22 12.65
C THR A 145 6.67 -3.93 12.49
N ALA A 146 5.56 -3.17 12.42
CA ALA A 146 4.23 -3.69 12.07
C ALA A 146 4.10 -4.03 10.57
N ARG A 147 5.20 -4.06 9.83
CA ARG A 147 5.27 -4.44 8.40
C ARG A 147 4.61 -3.45 7.43
N MET A 148 4.48 -2.18 7.82
CA MET A 148 3.96 -1.15 6.95
C MET A 148 5.04 -0.66 5.96
N TRP A 149 5.31 -1.47 4.94
CA TRP A 149 6.25 -1.16 3.86
C TRP A 149 6.03 -2.03 2.63
N ASP A 150 6.40 -1.50 1.47
CA ASP A 150 6.44 -2.19 0.17
C ASP A 150 7.86 -2.22 -0.39
N VAL A 151 8.10 -3.09 -1.35
CA VAL A 151 9.39 -3.16 -2.05
C VAL A 151 9.45 -2.06 -3.12
N PHE A 152 10.52 -1.26 -3.13
CA PHE A 152 10.83 -0.33 -4.20
C PHE A 152 12.17 -0.72 -4.84
N LYS A 153 12.14 -1.10 -6.12
CA LYS A 153 13.29 -1.59 -6.87
C LYS A 153 13.69 -0.60 -7.96
N VAL A 154 14.95 -0.17 -7.96
CA VAL A 154 15.52 0.60 -9.05
C VAL A 154 16.40 -0.32 -9.90
N VAL A 155 16.05 -0.46 -11.16
CA VAL A 155 16.75 -1.33 -12.13
C VAL A 155 17.57 -0.52 -13.13
N ARG A 156 18.56 -1.13 -13.74
CA ARG A 156 19.42 -0.43 -14.74
C ARG A 156 18.61 0.05 -15.93
N ARG A 157 17.73 -0.80 -16.46
CA ARG A 157 16.90 -0.59 -17.64
C ARG A 157 15.59 -1.36 -17.46
N GLY A 158 14.56 -1.02 -18.21
CA GLY A 158 13.28 -1.70 -18.20
C GLY A 158 12.12 -0.73 -18.30
N LYS A 159 10.90 -1.25 -18.13
CA LYS A 159 9.68 -0.45 -18.02
C LYS A 159 9.28 -0.35 -16.55
N PRO A 160 8.76 0.80 -16.10
CA PRO A 160 8.15 0.89 -14.78
C PRO A 160 7.00 -0.12 -14.64
N SER A 161 6.90 -0.73 -13.48
CA SER A 161 5.82 -1.67 -13.17
C SER A 161 5.53 -1.70 -11.68
N VAL A 162 4.35 -2.20 -11.34
CA VAL A 162 3.98 -2.61 -10.00
C VAL A 162 3.46 -4.04 -10.05
N THR A 163 3.91 -4.87 -9.15
CA THR A 163 3.58 -6.30 -9.09
C THR A 163 3.12 -6.67 -7.70
N ASP A 164 2.01 -7.38 -7.61
CA ASP A 164 1.60 -8.04 -6.39
C ASP A 164 2.44 -9.31 -6.20
N LEU A 165 3.18 -9.39 -5.09
CA LEU A 165 4.05 -10.53 -4.79
C LEU A 165 3.28 -11.74 -4.21
N GLN A 166 2.01 -11.57 -3.86
CA GLN A 166 1.14 -12.67 -3.40
C GLN A 166 0.34 -13.34 -4.52
N ALA A 167 0.15 -12.67 -5.66
CA ALA A 167 -0.63 -13.15 -6.79
C ALA A 167 0.13 -14.21 -7.63
N ARG A 168 0.85 -15.13 -6.97
CA ARG A 168 1.56 -16.24 -7.63
C ARG A 168 0.84 -17.57 -7.43
#